data_7db5e67fd3a52f5c845fe126eaf36644
#
_entry.id   7db5e67fd3a52f5c845fe126eaf36644
#
_cell.length_a   1.000
_cell.length_b   1.000
_cell.length_c   1.000
_cell.angle_alpha   90.00
_cell.angle_beta   90.00
_cell.angle_gamma   90.00
#
_symmetry.space_group_name_H-M   'P 1'
#
loop_
_entity.id
_entity.type
_entity.pdbx_description
1 polymer ?
#
loop_
_entity_poly.entity_id
_entity_poly.type
_entity_poly.pdbx_seq_one_letter_code
_entity_poly.pdbx_strand_id
1 'polypeptide(L)'
;MFGLATAVSAWWYARNWLLYGDPLAWRVWLIDIGVQPIGPAEVVRQFGQVATSFWSPYDGLFPSWVFWALGVVAALAVAGWIKMLARRDARADAEGLLLAGAWFALLLVSLVRYMTITPAAAGRLLFPGIAAFALFLVLGLNALVPRRWSGAALGGIGAGLLALSVITPWGLIAPRFALPLLDSAPDLSGDITFDAFFNNVHLLGVKITPDEAQAGDTVHATLYWQAQDAPSGNQRAVVRLWTMGGQLVSQRDTTPAGETYPPDLWRAGDIVRDTYRLLLHESGPAMCRVTVDVLDGDKSLGQVSSAAALRLGGDEISADEIAYPLAYTLGDKIELLGYDVSGSEALEVTLYWRALAELDQDYTVFIHLLDEDGALLGQGDGPPLDADYPSSYWLPGELLSDTHVVILQDDLPAGAHLLVGLYRLADGARLPAYDAIGERVLDDAITLDAFE
;
A
#
# COMPACT_ATOMS: atom_id res chain seq x y z
N MET A 1 14.37 20.93 47.03
CA MET A 1 13.91 20.18 45.85
C MET A 1 14.99 19.99 44.80
N PHE A 2 15.62 21.05 44.29
CA PHE A 2 16.66 20.93 43.24
C PHE A 2 17.85 20.05 43.63
N GLY A 3 18.36 20.17 44.88
CA GLY A 3 19.49 19.34 45.35
C GLY A 3 19.20 17.84 45.35
N LEU A 4 17.97 17.41 45.68
CA LEU A 4 17.57 16.01 45.63
C LEU A 4 17.46 15.50 44.17
N ALA A 5 16.88 16.30 43.31
CA ALA A 5 16.78 15.96 41.90
C ALA A 5 18.17 15.80 41.23
N THR A 6 19.10 16.74 41.56
CA THR A 6 20.50 16.66 41.12
C THR A 6 21.18 15.40 41.64
N ALA A 7 21.00 15.08 42.93
CA ALA A 7 21.61 13.90 43.55
C ALA A 7 21.08 12.58 42.90
N VAL A 8 19.79 12.52 42.57
CA VAL A 8 19.18 11.36 41.93
C VAL A 8 19.62 11.20 40.48
N SER A 9 19.83 12.29 39.74
CA SER A 9 20.21 12.24 38.31
C SER A 9 21.72 12.26 38.05
N ALA A 10 22.52 12.75 39.00
CA ALA A 10 23.98 12.95 38.83
C ALA A 10 24.73 11.68 38.45
N TRP A 11 24.32 10.52 39.00
CA TRP A 11 24.93 9.23 38.68
C TRP A 11 24.80 8.87 37.18
N TRP A 12 23.67 9.22 36.54
CA TRP A 12 23.44 8.95 35.11
C TRP A 12 24.37 9.78 34.25
N TYR A 13 24.53 11.06 34.54
CA TYR A 13 25.48 11.94 33.84
C TYR A 13 26.93 11.52 34.05
N ALA A 14 27.29 11.14 35.30
CA ALA A 14 28.62 10.64 35.61
C ALA A 14 28.93 9.31 34.87
N ARG A 15 27.96 8.39 34.83
CA ARG A 15 28.08 7.14 34.08
C ARG A 15 28.30 7.41 32.60
N ASN A 16 27.49 8.25 31.97
CA ASN A 16 27.64 8.59 30.56
C ASN A 16 28.98 9.27 30.26
N TRP A 17 29.41 10.14 31.12
CA TRP A 17 30.74 10.74 31.01
C TRP A 17 31.85 9.69 31.03
N LEU A 18 31.79 8.74 31.95
CA LEU A 18 32.79 7.68 32.08
C LEU A 18 32.77 6.70 30.88
N LEU A 19 31.58 6.37 30.36
CA LEU A 19 31.45 5.41 29.30
C LEU A 19 31.68 6.01 27.91
N TYR A 20 31.21 7.24 27.68
CA TYR A 20 31.12 7.82 26.34
C TYR A 20 31.91 9.13 26.20
N GLY A 21 32.48 9.66 27.27
CA GLY A 21 33.10 10.98 27.27
C GLY A 21 32.10 12.14 27.06
N ASP A 22 30.80 11.84 27.12
CA ASP A 22 29.70 12.75 26.87
C ASP A 22 28.61 12.54 27.95
N PRO A 23 28.39 13.51 28.86
CA PRO A 23 27.45 13.34 29.97
C PRO A 23 26.01 13.15 29.52
N LEU A 24 25.64 13.56 28.29
CA LEU A 24 24.33 13.39 27.72
C LEU A 24 24.22 12.14 26.84
N ALA A 25 25.33 11.45 26.57
CA ALA A 25 25.45 10.37 25.59
C ALA A 25 24.90 10.75 24.18
N TRP A 26 24.96 12.05 23.86
CA TRP A 26 24.35 12.61 22.66
C TRP A 26 24.95 12.06 21.37
N ARG A 27 26.28 11.89 21.35
CA ARG A 27 26.99 11.34 20.18
C ARG A 27 26.60 9.89 19.89
N VAL A 28 26.51 9.06 20.94
CA VAL A 28 26.12 7.64 20.81
C VAL A 28 24.70 7.55 20.34
N TRP A 29 23.80 8.35 20.90
CA TRP A 29 22.40 8.41 20.48
C TRP A 29 22.23 8.85 19.02
N LEU A 30 23.00 9.85 18.54
CA LEU A 30 22.97 10.27 17.13
C LEU A 30 23.46 9.19 16.17
N ILE A 31 24.42 8.36 16.59
CA ILE A 31 24.91 7.24 15.79
C ILE A 31 23.83 6.16 15.67
N ASP A 32 23.18 5.84 16.78
CA ASP A 32 22.17 4.78 16.88
C ASP A 32 20.92 5.09 16.04
N ILE A 33 20.41 6.31 16.07
CA ILE A 33 19.20 6.70 15.32
C ILE A 33 19.47 7.08 13.84
N GLY A 34 20.74 7.22 13.45
CA GLY A 34 21.14 7.72 12.14
C GLY A 34 20.84 9.21 11.95
N VAL A 35 21.87 10.01 11.69
CA VAL A 35 21.70 11.45 11.41
C VAL A 35 21.27 11.61 9.95
N GLN A 36 20.08 12.15 9.74
CA GLN A 36 19.58 12.53 8.42
C GLN A 36 19.19 14.02 8.44
N PRO A 37 20.12 14.92 8.16
CA PRO A 37 19.84 16.35 8.13
C PRO A 37 18.78 16.68 7.10
N ILE A 38 17.72 17.37 7.50
CA ILE A 38 16.67 17.83 6.58
C ILE A 38 16.73 19.36 6.44
N GLY A 39 16.39 19.84 5.25
CA GLY A 39 16.38 21.27 4.95
C GLY A 39 15.18 22.00 5.59
N PRO A 40 15.24 23.35 5.70
CA PRO A 40 14.16 24.15 6.31
C PRO A 40 12.80 23.96 5.65
N ALA A 41 12.74 23.79 4.33
CA ALA A 41 11.50 23.55 3.60
C ALA A 41 10.84 22.22 4.02
N GLU A 42 11.64 21.19 4.27
CA GLU A 42 11.15 19.90 4.76
C GLU A 42 10.65 20.02 6.20
N VAL A 43 11.35 20.74 7.07
CA VAL A 43 10.86 21.02 8.43
C VAL A 43 9.47 21.66 8.40
N VAL A 44 9.26 22.63 7.50
CA VAL A 44 7.95 23.30 7.37
C VAL A 44 6.87 22.31 6.90
N ARG A 45 7.18 21.43 5.94
CA ARG A 45 6.22 20.39 5.49
C ARG A 45 5.81 19.44 6.62
N GLN A 46 6.73 19.12 7.51
CA GLN A 46 6.48 18.20 8.63
C GLN A 46 5.72 18.84 9.81
N PHE A 47 5.46 20.16 9.82
CA PHE A 47 4.68 20.79 10.90
C PHE A 47 3.26 20.24 11.03
N GLY A 48 2.65 19.80 9.95
CA GLY A 48 1.37 19.08 10.01
C GLY A 48 1.46 17.82 10.88
N GLN A 49 2.51 17.04 10.70
CA GLN A 49 2.79 15.84 11.49
C GLN A 49 3.11 16.17 12.96
N VAL A 50 3.83 17.28 13.23
CA VAL A 50 4.03 17.77 14.61
C VAL A 50 2.68 18.05 15.27
N ALA A 51 1.76 18.74 14.56
CA ALA A 51 0.46 19.08 15.10
C ALA A 51 -0.39 17.82 15.37
N THR A 52 -0.41 16.84 14.49
CA THR A 52 -1.16 15.59 14.69
C THR A 52 -0.55 14.72 15.78
N SER A 53 0.79 14.57 15.79
CA SER A 53 1.50 13.75 16.78
C SER A 53 1.56 14.38 18.18
N PHE A 54 1.22 15.67 18.32
CA PHE A 54 0.97 16.29 19.63
C PHE A 54 -0.26 15.69 20.31
N TRP A 55 -1.31 15.38 19.53
CA TRP A 55 -2.57 14.85 20.04
C TRP A 55 -2.63 13.31 20.02
N SER A 56 -1.92 12.68 19.09
CA SER A 56 -1.91 11.22 18.92
C SER A 56 -0.51 10.70 18.64
N PRO A 57 0.00 9.75 19.44
CA PRO A 57 1.30 9.12 19.19
C PRO A 57 1.26 8.11 18.02
N TYR A 58 0.07 7.75 17.55
CA TYR A 58 -0.15 6.76 16.49
C TYR A 58 -0.90 7.38 15.32
N ASP A 59 -0.39 7.16 14.12
CA ASP A 59 -1.06 7.58 12.90
C ASP A 59 -2.39 6.83 12.73
N GLY A 60 -3.42 7.58 12.32
CA GLY A 60 -4.76 7.01 12.11
C GLY A 60 -5.50 6.59 13.37
N LEU A 61 -5.02 6.92 14.60
CA LEU A 61 -5.74 6.63 15.84
C LEU A 61 -7.04 7.44 15.93
N PHE A 62 -6.97 8.72 15.59
CA PHE A 62 -8.15 9.58 15.56
C PHE A 62 -8.62 9.82 14.13
N PRO A 63 -9.94 9.86 13.88
CA PRO A 63 -10.50 10.34 12.62
C PRO A 63 -10.05 11.78 12.32
N SER A 64 -9.86 12.12 11.05
CA SER A 64 -9.36 13.43 10.62
C SER A 64 -10.18 14.61 11.14
N TRP A 65 -11.50 14.46 11.32
CA TRP A 65 -12.37 15.52 11.86
C TRP A 65 -11.99 15.94 13.27
N VAL A 66 -11.38 15.06 14.09
CA VAL A 66 -10.90 15.41 15.45
C VAL A 66 -9.80 16.45 15.36
N PHE A 67 -8.84 16.26 14.45
CA PHE A 67 -7.75 17.22 14.24
C PHE A 67 -8.26 18.56 13.69
N TRP A 68 -9.26 18.53 12.81
CA TRP A 68 -9.93 19.74 12.35
C TRP A 68 -10.63 20.50 13.49
N ALA A 69 -11.35 19.80 14.37
CA ALA A 69 -12.01 20.40 15.53
C ALA A 69 -10.98 21.04 16.48
N LEU A 70 -9.88 20.35 16.79
CA LEU A 70 -8.80 20.88 17.61
C LEU A 70 -8.10 22.09 16.96
N GLY A 71 -7.92 22.05 15.63
CA GLY A 71 -7.39 23.15 14.84
C GLY A 71 -8.28 24.40 14.91
N VAL A 72 -9.59 24.24 14.83
CA VAL A 72 -10.57 25.34 14.99
C VAL A 72 -10.50 25.94 16.38
N VAL A 73 -10.41 25.11 17.43
CA VAL A 73 -10.25 25.60 18.81
C VAL A 73 -8.96 26.41 18.97
N ALA A 74 -7.84 25.92 18.40
CA ALA A 74 -6.57 26.64 18.42
C ALA A 74 -6.65 27.98 17.65
N ALA A 75 -7.26 27.99 16.45
CA ALA A 75 -7.44 29.20 15.64
C ALA A 75 -8.30 30.25 16.38
N LEU A 76 -9.37 29.83 17.04
CA LEU A 76 -10.19 30.70 17.88
C LEU A 76 -9.39 31.27 19.05
N ALA A 77 -8.54 30.48 19.71
CA ALA A 77 -7.67 30.98 20.77
C ALA A 77 -6.72 32.07 20.26
N VAL A 78 -6.11 31.86 19.08
CA VAL A 78 -5.23 32.87 18.44
C VAL A 78 -6.02 34.14 18.12
N ALA A 79 -7.23 34.03 17.56
CA ALA A 79 -8.10 35.20 17.30
C ALA A 79 -8.42 35.96 18.58
N GLY A 80 -8.66 35.26 19.69
CA GLY A 80 -8.85 35.87 21.01
C GLY A 80 -7.62 36.63 21.51
N TRP A 81 -6.42 36.09 21.31
CA TRP A 81 -5.19 36.78 21.61
C TRP A 81 -4.99 38.06 20.79
N ILE A 82 -5.25 37.99 19.47
CA ILE A 82 -5.20 39.18 18.59
C ILE A 82 -6.14 40.26 19.12
N LYS A 83 -7.38 39.89 19.44
CA LYS A 83 -8.37 40.82 20.01
C LYS A 83 -7.91 41.43 21.37
N MET A 84 -7.31 40.63 22.26
CA MET A 84 -6.82 41.07 23.54
C MET A 84 -5.63 42.03 23.40
N LEU A 85 -4.70 41.74 22.52
CA LEU A 85 -3.55 42.61 22.22
C LEU A 85 -4.00 43.94 21.59
N ALA A 86 -4.97 43.92 20.70
CA ALA A 86 -5.53 45.10 20.05
C ALA A 86 -6.22 46.03 21.09
N ARG A 87 -6.81 45.50 22.14
CA ARG A 87 -7.49 46.26 23.20
C ARG A 87 -6.58 46.72 24.33
N ARG A 88 -5.31 46.33 24.32
CA ARG A 88 -4.32 46.61 25.39
C ARG A 88 -4.74 46.18 26.80
N ASP A 89 -5.63 45.18 26.90
CA ASP A 89 -6.18 44.68 28.17
C ASP A 89 -5.20 43.72 28.92
N ALA A 90 -4.04 43.43 28.33
CA ALA A 90 -3.10 42.37 28.80
C ALA A 90 -2.12 42.81 29.89
N ARG A 91 -2.41 43.88 30.66
CA ARG A 91 -1.40 44.45 31.57
C ARG A 91 -1.30 43.80 32.95
N ALA A 92 -2.25 42.95 33.35
CA ALA A 92 -2.34 42.52 34.76
C ALA A 92 -1.35 41.40 35.16
N ASP A 93 -0.89 40.54 34.23
CA ASP A 93 0.06 39.43 34.53
C ASP A 93 1.11 39.26 33.43
N ALA A 94 1.64 40.37 32.90
CA ALA A 94 2.55 40.34 31.74
C ALA A 94 3.82 39.53 32.01
N GLU A 95 4.36 39.52 33.21
CA GLU A 95 5.59 38.77 33.54
C GLU A 95 5.37 37.27 33.51
N GLY A 96 4.27 36.76 34.07
CA GLY A 96 3.93 35.34 34.04
C GLY A 96 3.64 34.84 32.62
N LEU A 97 2.95 35.67 31.82
CA LEU A 97 2.66 35.35 30.40
C LEU A 97 3.94 35.38 29.56
N LEU A 98 4.85 36.33 29.80
CA LEU A 98 6.14 36.37 29.10
C LEU A 98 6.99 35.13 29.43
N LEU A 99 7.04 34.73 30.72
CA LEU A 99 7.75 33.55 31.13
C LEU A 99 7.20 32.27 30.51
N ALA A 100 5.88 32.09 30.51
CA ALA A 100 5.22 30.96 29.88
C ALA A 100 5.44 30.92 28.35
N GLY A 101 5.37 32.11 27.72
CA GLY A 101 5.67 32.25 26.29
C GLY A 101 7.11 31.95 25.94
N ALA A 102 8.06 32.48 26.73
CA ALA A 102 9.48 32.19 26.54
C ALA A 102 9.79 30.69 26.71
N TRP A 103 9.20 30.07 27.71
CA TRP A 103 9.33 28.62 27.92
C TRP A 103 8.82 27.81 26.72
N PHE A 104 7.60 28.10 26.25
CA PHE A 104 7.03 27.40 25.09
C PHE A 104 7.83 27.66 23.80
N ALA A 105 8.27 28.89 23.58
CA ALA A 105 9.12 29.26 22.46
C ALA A 105 10.47 28.52 22.49
N LEU A 106 11.09 28.37 23.66
CA LEU A 106 12.33 27.61 23.84
C LEU A 106 12.12 26.13 23.42
N LEU A 107 11.02 25.51 23.86
CA LEU A 107 10.70 24.15 23.51
C LEU A 107 10.43 23.99 22.00
N LEU A 108 9.74 24.94 21.37
CA LEU A 108 9.49 24.95 19.95
C LEU A 108 10.77 25.09 19.13
N VAL A 109 11.66 26.01 19.54
CA VAL A 109 12.98 26.17 18.91
C VAL A 109 13.83 24.91 19.07
N SER A 110 13.77 24.28 20.24
CA SER A 110 14.46 23.02 20.50
C SER A 110 13.92 21.89 19.61
N LEU A 111 12.60 21.80 19.45
CA LEU A 111 11.98 20.85 18.55
C LEU A 111 12.38 21.09 17.09
N VAL A 112 12.31 22.34 16.62
CA VAL A 112 12.74 22.69 15.24
C VAL A 112 14.21 22.32 15.05
N ARG A 113 15.07 22.65 16.01
CA ARG A 113 16.48 22.27 15.97
C ARG A 113 16.67 20.76 15.93
N TYR A 114 15.89 20.01 16.69
CA TYR A 114 15.90 18.57 16.71
C TYR A 114 15.48 18.00 15.35
N MET A 115 14.39 18.50 14.75
CA MET A 115 13.92 18.09 13.41
C MET A 115 14.94 18.36 12.31
N THR A 116 15.83 19.36 12.44
CA THR A 116 16.90 19.57 11.45
C THR A 116 18.01 18.53 11.51
N ILE A 117 18.07 17.73 12.56
CA ILE A 117 19.10 16.71 12.80
C ILE A 117 18.55 15.30 12.54
N THR A 118 17.28 15.10 12.86
CA THR A 118 16.61 13.80 12.78
C THR A 118 15.24 13.93 12.12
N PRO A 119 14.80 12.99 11.27
CA PRO A 119 13.47 13.01 10.66
C PRO A 119 12.39 12.63 11.69
N ALA A 120 12.27 13.37 12.78
CA ALA A 120 11.38 13.06 13.90
C ALA A 120 10.44 14.23 14.21
N ALA A 121 9.37 14.37 13.43
CA ALA A 121 8.31 15.35 13.64
C ALA A 121 7.38 14.94 14.82
N ALA A 122 7.93 14.86 16.04
CA ALA A 122 7.22 14.35 17.20
C ALA A 122 6.68 15.50 18.10
N GLY A 123 5.43 15.90 17.90
CA GLY A 123 4.76 16.95 18.67
C GLY A 123 4.67 16.68 20.17
N ARG A 124 4.70 15.42 20.60
CA ARG A 124 4.78 15.03 22.02
C ARG A 124 6.01 15.59 22.76
N LEU A 125 7.07 15.96 22.04
CA LEU A 125 8.24 16.62 22.63
C LEU A 125 7.93 18.03 23.17
N LEU A 126 6.78 18.60 22.82
CA LEU A 126 6.27 19.86 23.39
C LEU A 126 5.50 19.67 24.72
N PHE A 127 5.27 18.44 25.18
CA PHE A 127 4.52 18.17 26.41
C PHE A 127 5.10 18.85 27.69
N PRO A 128 6.41 19.07 27.85
CA PRO A 128 6.89 19.87 28.95
C PRO A 128 6.33 21.30 28.99
N GLY A 129 5.84 21.79 27.85
CA GLY A 129 5.16 23.09 27.70
C GLY A 129 3.63 23.04 27.72
N ILE A 130 3.02 21.89 28.04
CA ILE A 130 1.55 21.72 27.95
C ILE A 130 0.78 22.69 28.87
N ALA A 131 1.33 23.02 30.04
CA ALA A 131 0.71 23.98 30.94
C ALA A 131 0.69 25.40 30.33
N ALA A 132 1.78 25.84 29.70
CA ALA A 132 1.84 27.09 28.97
C ALA A 132 0.88 27.08 27.77
N PHE A 133 0.87 26.01 27.00
CA PHE A 133 -0.06 25.83 25.87
C PHE A 133 -1.53 25.93 26.34
N ALA A 134 -1.90 25.21 27.40
CA ALA A 134 -3.26 25.24 27.96
C ALA A 134 -3.63 26.65 28.46
N LEU A 135 -2.71 27.35 29.12
CA LEU A 135 -2.91 28.73 29.59
C LEU A 135 -3.21 29.66 28.39
N PHE A 136 -2.40 29.61 27.33
CA PHE A 136 -2.61 30.42 26.14
C PHE A 136 -3.92 30.10 25.47
N LEU A 137 -4.29 28.83 25.40
CA LEU A 137 -5.55 28.38 24.79
C LEU A 137 -6.75 28.91 25.59
N VAL A 138 -6.75 28.74 26.90
CA VAL A 138 -7.82 29.19 27.79
C VAL A 138 -8.00 30.71 27.74
N LEU A 139 -6.90 31.46 27.87
CA LEU A 139 -6.95 32.93 27.85
C LEU A 139 -7.42 33.47 26.50
N GLY A 140 -6.94 32.91 25.41
CA GLY A 140 -7.38 33.29 24.08
C GLY A 140 -8.87 33.04 23.86
N LEU A 141 -9.36 31.87 24.18
CA LEU A 141 -10.79 31.53 24.06
C LEU A 141 -11.65 32.41 24.95
N ASN A 142 -11.22 32.65 26.19
CA ASN A 142 -11.93 33.52 27.15
C ASN A 142 -12.09 34.96 26.63
N ALA A 143 -11.13 35.47 25.85
CA ALA A 143 -11.20 36.80 25.26
C ALA A 143 -12.27 36.94 24.16
N LEU A 144 -12.67 35.84 23.54
CA LEU A 144 -13.72 35.83 22.50
C LEU A 144 -15.13 35.71 23.06
N VAL A 145 -15.28 34.96 24.16
CA VAL A 145 -16.56 34.61 24.73
C VAL A 145 -17.04 35.70 25.72
N PRO A 146 -18.33 36.14 25.67
CA PRO A 146 -18.86 37.05 26.69
C PRO A 146 -18.69 36.44 28.09
N ARG A 147 -18.36 37.26 29.08
CA ARG A 147 -18.08 36.82 30.48
C ARG A 147 -19.15 35.87 31.04
N ARG A 148 -20.45 36.13 30.71
CA ARG A 148 -21.57 35.30 31.17
C ARG A 148 -21.54 33.86 30.66
N TRP A 149 -20.88 33.61 29.51
CA TRP A 149 -20.84 32.30 28.86
C TRP A 149 -19.46 31.64 28.94
N SER A 150 -18.42 32.36 29.41
CA SER A 150 -17.03 31.89 29.40
C SER A 150 -16.85 30.58 30.18
N GLY A 151 -17.47 30.49 31.37
CA GLY A 151 -17.40 29.27 32.18
C GLY A 151 -18.07 28.08 31.50
N ALA A 152 -19.23 28.29 30.86
CA ALA A 152 -19.90 27.21 30.13
C ALA A 152 -19.14 26.77 28.87
N ALA A 153 -18.58 27.72 28.12
CA ALA A 153 -17.81 27.40 26.91
C ALA A 153 -16.50 26.66 27.23
N LEU A 154 -15.73 27.15 28.19
CA LEU A 154 -14.49 26.49 28.62
C LEU A 154 -14.78 25.15 29.32
N GLY A 155 -15.84 25.08 30.13
CA GLY A 155 -16.30 23.84 30.74
C GLY A 155 -16.72 22.80 29.70
N GLY A 156 -17.42 23.21 28.62
CA GLY A 156 -17.81 22.35 27.52
C GLY A 156 -16.59 21.80 26.75
N ILE A 157 -15.62 22.65 26.43
CA ILE A 157 -14.36 22.22 25.78
C ILE A 157 -13.60 21.26 26.71
N GLY A 158 -13.46 21.59 27.99
CA GLY A 158 -12.81 20.73 28.97
C GLY A 158 -13.50 19.38 29.14
N ALA A 159 -14.82 19.37 29.19
CA ALA A 159 -15.60 18.13 29.25
C ALA A 159 -15.43 17.28 27.97
N GLY A 160 -15.40 17.91 26.80
CA GLY A 160 -15.13 17.22 25.52
C GLY A 160 -13.73 16.59 25.48
N LEU A 161 -12.70 17.31 25.90
CA LEU A 161 -11.34 16.78 26.01
C LEU A 161 -11.24 15.65 27.05
N LEU A 162 -11.90 15.79 28.17
CA LEU A 162 -11.97 14.73 29.19
C LEU A 162 -12.67 13.49 28.65
N ALA A 163 -13.82 13.65 28.00
CA ALA A 163 -14.54 12.55 27.37
C ALA A 163 -13.67 11.84 26.33
N LEU A 164 -12.98 12.59 25.47
CA LEU A 164 -12.02 12.05 24.51
C LEU A 164 -10.91 11.27 25.21
N SER A 165 -10.33 11.82 26.28
CA SER A 165 -9.27 11.18 27.08
C SER A 165 -9.73 9.88 27.74
N VAL A 166 -10.99 9.81 28.22
CA VAL A 166 -11.57 8.60 28.84
C VAL A 166 -11.93 7.54 27.78
N ILE A 167 -12.45 7.97 26.63
CA ILE A 167 -12.88 7.06 25.57
C ILE A 167 -11.67 6.48 24.79
N THR A 168 -10.62 7.27 24.59
CA THR A 168 -9.46 6.88 23.76
C THR A 168 -8.83 5.55 24.17
N PRO A 169 -8.51 5.26 25.46
CA PRO A 169 -7.88 4.00 25.85
C PRO A 169 -8.73 2.76 25.48
N TRP A 170 -10.03 2.83 25.70
CA TRP A 170 -10.93 1.68 25.53
C TRP A 170 -11.57 1.60 24.15
N GLY A 171 -11.91 2.76 23.57
CA GLY A 171 -12.61 2.82 22.28
C GLY A 171 -11.69 2.85 21.07
N LEU A 172 -10.45 3.31 21.21
CA LEU A 172 -9.53 3.48 20.09
C LEU A 172 -8.22 2.68 20.28
N ILE A 173 -7.59 2.74 21.46
CA ILE A 173 -6.30 2.06 21.68
C ILE A 173 -6.51 0.56 21.88
N ALA A 174 -7.36 0.15 22.82
CA ALA A 174 -7.55 -1.26 23.13
C ALA A 174 -7.96 -2.11 21.91
N PRO A 175 -8.90 -1.68 21.04
CA PRO A 175 -9.21 -2.45 19.82
C PRO A 175 -8.03 -2.57 18.83
N ARG A 176 -7.19 -1.52 18.74
CA ARG A 176 -6.01 -1.52 17.86
C ARG A 176 -4.92 -2.49 18.31
N PHE A 177 -4.81 -2.70 19.62
CA PHE A 177 -3.85 -3.60 20.26
C PHE A 177 -4.49 -4.87 20.81
N ALA A 178 -5.76 -5.12 20.44
CA ALA A 178 -6.39 -6.39 20.74
C ALA A 178 -5.59 -7.54 20.11
N LEU A 179 -5.47 -8.65 20.84
CA LEU A 179 -4.83 -9.83 20.29
C LEU A 179 -5.60 -10.27 19.04
N PRO A 180 -4.90 -10.66 17.97
CA PRO A 180 -5.53 -11.09 16.72
C PRO A 180 -6.10 -12.52 16.81
N LEU A 181 -6.67 -12.89 17.94
CA LEU A 181 -7.25 -14.19 18.22
C LEU A 181 -8.71 -14.26 17.80
N LEU A 182 -9.09 -15.40 17.26
CA LEU A 182 -10.47 -15.75 16.93
C LEU A 182 -10.96 -16.86 17.86
N ASP A 183 -12.22 -16.76 18.29
CA ASP A 183 -12.84 -17.78 19.17
C ASP A 183 -13.13 -19.10 18.44
N SER A 184 -13.20 -19.06 17.10
CA SER A 184 -13.45 -20.24 16.26
C SER A 184 -12.80 -20.06 14.89
N ALA A 185 -12.63 -21.17 14.16
CA ALA A 185 -12.17 -21.13 12.77
C ALA A 185 -13.11 -20.25 11.94
N PRO A 186 -12.57 -19.36 11.08
CA PRO A 186 -13.37 -18.52 10.22
C PRO A 186 -14.11 -19.35 9.18
N ASP A 187 -15.23 -18.86 8.73
CA ASP A 187 -15.86 -19.37 7.52
C ASP A 187 -15.05 -18.88 6.31
N LEU A 188 -14.40 -19.81 5.64
CA LEU A 188 -13.60 -19.60 4.45
C LEU A 188 -14.35 -19.95 3.15
N SER A 189 -15.68 -20.08 3.20
CA SER A 189 -16.49 -20.31 2.02
C SER A 189 -16.35 -19.13 1.05
N GLY A 190 -15.82 -19.38 -0.14
CA GLY A 190 -15.48 -18.34 -1.13
C GLY A 190 -14.10 -17.72 -0.98
N ASP A 191 -13.36 -18.03 0.07
CA ASP A 191 -11.96 -17.66 0.25
C ASP A 191 -11.01 -18.80 -0.16
N ILE A 192 -9.71 -18.53 -0.16
CA ILE A 192 -8.70 -19.53 -0.51
C ILE A 192 -8.39 -20.41 0.71
N THR A 193 -8.69 -21.69 0.63
CA THR A 193 -8.32 -22.66 1.67
C THR A 193 -7.00 -23.34 1.34
N PHE A 194 -6.11 -23.49 2.33
CA PHE A 194 -4.81 -24.11 2.12
C PHE A 194 -4.66 -25.47 2.81
N ASP A 195 -5.17 -25.70 3.98
CA ASP A 195 -4.97 -26.93 4.77
C ASP A 195 -3.48 -27.37 4.83
N ALA A 196 -2.58 -26.42 5.10
CA ALA A 196 -1.14 -26.65 5.04
C ALA A 196 -0.47 -26.56 6.41
N PHE A 197 0.38 -27.55 6.72
CA PHE A 197 1.09 -27.63 7.99
C PHE A 197 2.57 -27.22 7.83
N PHE A 198 3.01 -26.34 8.71
CA PHE A 198 4.41 -25.88 8.79
C PHE A 198 4.89 -26.11 10.23
N ASN A 199 5.47 -27.26 10.51
CA ASN A 199 5.79 -27.69 11.89
C ASN A 199 4.56 -27.60 12.80
N ASN A 200 4.60 -26.65 13.75
CA ASN A 200 3.58 -26.48 14.79
C ASN A 200 2.47 -25.49 14.40
N VAL A 201 2.46 -24.97 13.18
CA VAL A 201 1.42 -24.08 12.68
C VAL A 201 0.70 -24.67 11.47
N HIS A 202 -0.59 -24.49 11.44
CA HIS A 202 -1.48 -24.88 10.37
C HIS A 202 -2.04 -23.61 9.71
N LEU A 203 -1.79 -23.41 8.42
CA LEU A 203 -2.41 -22.38 7.64
C LEU A 203 -3.77 -22.87 7.14
N LEU A 204 -4.83 -22.29 7.66
CA LEU A 204 -6.22 -22.65 7.31
C LEU A 204 -6.61 -22.07 5.95
N GLY A 205 -6.19 -20.85 5.67
CA GLY A 205 -6.51 -20.18 4.42
C GLY A 205 -6.07 -18.71 4.39
N VAL A 206 -6.37 -18.09 3.26
CA VAL A 206 -6.11 -16.66 3.04
C VAL A 206 -7.34 -16.00 2.40
N LYS A 207 -7.63 -14.79 2.85
CA LYS A 207 -8.63 -13.90 2.25
C LYS A 207 -7.92 -12.71 1.61
N ILE A 208 -8.18 -12.44 0.34
CA ILE A 208 -7.68 -11.27 -0.38
C ILE A 208 -8.78 -10.21 -0.43
N THR A 209 -8.44 -8.96 -0.15
CA THR A 209 -9.40 -7.85 -0.19
C THR A 209 -8.69 -6.54 -0.59
N PRO A 210 -9.18 -5.83 -1.62
CA PRO A 210 -10.25 -6.26 -2.52
C PRO A 210 -9.81 -7.42 -3.42
N ASP A 211 -10.74 -8.00 -4.17
CA ASP A 211 -10.52 -9.04 -5.18
C ASP A 211 -10.19 -8.48 -6.58
N GLU A 212 -10.39 -7.16 -6.75
CA GLU A 212 -9.96 -6.38 -7.92
C GLU A 212 -9.21 -5.14 -7.45
N ALA A 213 -8.10 -4.80 -8.12
CA ALA A 213 -7.25 -3.67 -7.75
C ALA A 213 -6.48 -3.13 -8.96
N GLN A 214 -5.89 -1.94 -8.82
CA GLN A 214 -5.05 -1.28 -9.83
C GLN A 214 -3.66 -0.99 -9.27
N ALA A 215 -2.72 -0.62 -10.14
CA ALA A 215 -1.40 -0.16 -9.71
C ALA A 215 -1.52 1.03 -8.73
N GLY A 216 -0.74 1.01 -7.65
CA GLY A 216 -0.80 1.99 -6.58
C GLY A 216 -1.78 1.66 -5.46
N ASP A 217 -2.69 0.72 -5.66
CA ASP A 217 -3.59 0.26 -4.61
C ASP A 217 -2.88 -0.60 -3.55
N THR A 218 -3.50 -0.69 -2.39
CA THR A 218 -3.07 -1.60 -1.33
C THR A 218 -4.07 -2.73 -1.19
N VAL A 219 -3.59 -3.94 -1.39
CA VAL A 219 -4.34 -5.18 -1.18
C VAL A 219 -4.02 -5.76 0.19
N HIS A 220 -5.01 -6.30 0.85
CA HIS A 220 -4.88 -6.96 2.14
C HIS A 220 -4.99 -8.47 1.97
N ALA A 221 -3.90 -9.19 2.27
CA ALA A 221 -3.91 -10.64 2.40
C ALA A 221 -4.06 -11.01 3.87
N THR A 222 -5.22 -11.51 4.28
CA THR A 222 -5.50 -11.93 5.65
C THR A 222 -5.34 -13.44 5.75
N LEU A 223 -4.30 -13.88 6.46
CA LEU A 223 -3.99 -15.28 6.72
C LEU A 223 -4.64 -15.72 8.04
N TYR A 224 -5.10 -16.96 8.07
CA TYR A 224 -5.67 -17.57 9.25
C TYR A 224 -4.81 -18.76 9.66
N TRP A 225 -4.15 -18.60 10.79
CA TRP A 225 -3.24 -19.58 11.37
C TRP A 225 -3.89 -20.31 12.53
N GLN A 226 -3.64 -21.61 12.67
CA GLN A 226 -3.95 -22.36 13.86
C GLN A 226 -2.68 -22.93 14.46
N ALA A 227 -2.39 -22.59 15.70
CA ALA A 227 -1.28 -23.17 16.44
C ALA A 227 -1.64 -24.59 16.87
N GLN A 228 -0.80 -25.58 16.52
CA GLN A 228 -0.94 -26.96 16.99
C GLN A 228 -0.23 -27.12 18.35
N ASP A 229 0.89 -26.42 18.52
CA ASP A 229 1.68 -26.28 19.74
C ASP A 229 2.39 -24.93 19.69
N ALA A 230 3.16 -24.55 20.72
CA ALA A 230 3.92 -23.31 20.73
C ALA A 230 4.94 -23.29 19.57
N PRO A 231 4.80 -22.38 18.60
CA PRO A 231 5.75 -22.27 17.50
C PRO A 231 7.09 -21.66 17.95
N SER A 232 8.09 -21.74 17.07
CA SER A 232 9.36 -21.04 17.28
C SER A 232 9.18 -19.52 17.14
N GLY A 233 9.84 -18.74 18.01
CA GLY A 233 9.80 -17.27 17.97
C GLY A 233 10.48 -16.65 16.74
N ASN A 234 11.23 -17.42 15.94
CA ASN A 234 11.90 -16.95 14.73
C ASN A 234 11.09 -17.21 13.46
N GLN A 235 9.83 -17.63 13.57
CA GLN A 235 9.00 -17.86 12.40
C GLN A 235 8.65 -16.56 11.69
N ARG A 236 8.82 -16.58 10.36
CA ARG A 236 8.41 -15.53 9.44
C ARG A 236 7.52 -16.12 8.36
N ALA A 237 6.60 -15.31 7.86
CA ALA A 237 5.83 -15.66 6.68
C ALA A 237 6.09 -14.63 5.58
N VAL A 238 6.42 -15.14 4.40
CA VAL A 238 6.62 -14.34 3.20
C VAL A 238 5.41 -14.55 2.31
N VAL A 239 4.58 -13.52 2.23
CA VAL A 239 3.38 -13.50 1.38
C VAL A 239 3.73 -12.76 0.10
N ARG A 240 3.49 -13.41 -1.04
CA ARG A 240 3.76 -12.85 -2.36
C ARG A 240 2.53 -12.94 -3.25
N LEU A 241 2.35 -11.91 -4.06
CA LEU A 241 1.44 -11.91 -5.21
C LEU A 241 2.27 -12.08 -6.48
N TRP A 242 1.92 -13.08 -7.26
CA TRP A 242 2.52 -13.36 -8.56
C TRP A 242 1.43 -13.30 -9.62
N THR A 243 1.73 -12.77 -10.78
CA THR A 243 0.87 -12.97 -11.95
C THR A 243 0.79 -14.46 -12.30
N MET A 244 -0.17 -14.86 -13.11
CA MET A 244 -0.25 -16.25 -13.58
C MET A 244 0.94 -16.61 -14.48
N GLY A 245 1.50 -15.64 -15.21
CA GLY A 245 2.73 -15.77 -16.01
C GLY A 245 4.01 -15.88 -15.18
N GLY A 246 3.96 -15.53 -13.89
CA GLY A 246 5.08 -15.71 -12.97
C GLY A 246 5.86 -14.43 -12.62
N GLN A 247 5.34 -13.25 -12.94
CA GLN A 247 5.90 -11.97 -12.54
C GLN A 247 5.55 -11.65 -11.08
N LEU A 248 6.52 -11.17 -10.29
CA LEU A 248 6.29 -10.77 -8.90
C LEU A 248 5.66 -9.38 -8.84
N VAL A 249 4.42 -9.29 -8.39
CA VAL A 249 3.66 -8.03 -8.28
C VAL A 249 3.93 -7.32 -6.95
N SER A 250 3.92 -8.07 -5.85
CA SER A 250 4.14 -7.52 -4.50
C SER A 250 4.56 -8.61 -3.53
N GLN A 251 5.31 -8.22 -2.50
CA GLN A 251 5.66 -9.14 -1.42
C GLN A 251 5.74 -8.47 -0.06
N ARG A 252 5.49 -9.26 0.98
CA ARG A 252 5.68 -8.86 2.37
C ARG A 252 6.29 -10.00 3.16
N ASP A 253 7.42 -9.72 3.83
CA ASP A 253 8.12 -10.61 4.74
C ASP A 253 8.03 -10.04 6.15
N THR A 254 7.40 -10.78 7.08
CA THR A 254 7.22 -10.32 8.46
C THR A 254 6.93 -11.51 9.39
N THR A 255 7.14 -11.31 10.67
CA THR A 255 6.68 -12.25 11.70
C THR A 255 5.16 -12.30 11.71
N PRO A 256 4.53 -13.50 11.70
CA PRO A 256 3.09 -13.64 11.77
C PRO A 256 2.50 -12.93 13.00
N ALA A 257 1.39 -12.20 12.80
CA ALA A 257 0.74 -11.35 13.80
C ALA A 257 1.63 -10.21 14.36
N GLY A 258 2.76 -9.95 13.72
CA GLY A 258 3.66 -8.83 14.01
C GLY A 258 4.19 -8.83 15.44
N GLU A 259 4.39 -7.62 15.99
CA GLU A 259 4.88 -7.45 17.35
C GLU A 259 3.79 -7.63 18.43
N THR A 260 2.51 -7.67 18.04
CA THR A 260 1.40 -7.70 18.98
C THR A 260 1.21 -9.07 19.61
N TYR A 261 1.32 -10.13 18.81
CA TYR A 261 1.17 -11.50 19.23
C TYR A 261 2.08 -12.41 18.39
N PRO A 262 3.42 -12.35 18.60
CA PRO A 262 4.36 -13.15 17.83
C PRO A 262 4.21 -14.65 18.12
N PRO A 263 4.68 -15.53 17.22
CA PRO A 263 4.45 -16.97 17.31
C PRO A 263 4.88 -17.64 18.63
N ASP A 264 5.94 -17.15 19.29
CA ASP A 264 6.42 -17.67 20.58
C ASP A 264 5.44 -17.45 21.75
N LEU A 265 4.44 -16.59 21.57
CA LEU A 265 3.35 -16.39 22.53
C LEU A 265 2.11 -17.24 22.24
N TRP A 266 2.03 -17.88 21.07
CA TRP A 266 0.86 -18.67 20.68
C TRP A 266 0.74 -19.92 21.54
N ARG A 267 -0.49 -20.31 21.81
CA ARG A 267 -0.83 -21.51 22.57
C ARG A 267 -1.49 -22.55 21.66
N ALA A 268 -1.37 -23.80 22.01
CA ALA A 268 -2.06 -24.86 21.30
C ALA A 268 -3.57 -24.58 21.20
N GLY A 269 -4.09 -24.61 19.97
CA GLY A 269 -5.49 -24.31 19.66
C GLY A 269 -5.78 -22.84 19.33
N ASP A 270 -4.84 -21.90 19.53
CA ASP A 270 -5.04 -20.51 19.15
C ASP A 270 -5.28 -20.41 17.64
N ILE A 271 -6.30 -19.63 17.27
CA ILE A 271 -6.58 -19.28 15.89
C ILE A 271 -6.25 -17.80 15.74
N VAL A 272 -5.21 -17.53 14.93
CA VAL A 272 -4.62 -16.18 14.78
C VAL A 272 -4.95 -15.61 13.40
N ARG A 273 -5.55 -14.43 13.39
CA ARG A 273 -5.80 -13.66 12.17
C ARG A 273 -4.65 -12.70 11.93
N ASP A 274 -3.99 -12.82 10.80
CA ASP A 274 -2.82 -12.02 10.44
C ASP A 274 -3.01 -11.35 9.08
N THR A 275 -2.85 -10.03 9.00
CA THR A 275 -3.14 -9.27 7.80
C THR A 275 -1.88 -8.59 7.25
N TYR A 276 -1.53 -8.94 6.03
CA TYR A 276 -0.42 -8.41 5.25
C TYR A 276 -0.93 -7.32 4.29
N ARG A 277 -0.28 -6.18 4.30
CA ARG A 277 -0.55 -5.08 3.37
C ARG A 277 0.43 -5.18 2.22
N LEU A 278 -0.09 -5.40 1.02
CA LEU A 278 0.66 -5.56 -0.22
C LEU A 278 0.38 -4.35 -1.10
N LEU A 279 1.38 -3.52 -1.33
CA LEU A 279 1.29 -2.39 -2.25
C LEU A 279 1.58 -2.89 -3.66
N LEU A 280 0.68 -2.62 -4.60
CA LEU A 280 0.83 -3.02 -6.00
C LEU A 280 1.69 -2.00 -6.75
N HIS A 281 2.72 -2.47 -7.44
CA HIS A 281 3.63 -1.61 -8.19
C HIS A 281 3.46 -1.77 -9.70
N GLU A 282 2.86 -2.86 -10.14
CA GLU A 282 2.65 -3.20 -11.54
C GLU A 282 1.28 -2.71 -12.01
N SER A 283 1.20 -2.27 -13.27
CA SER A 283 -0.02 -1.95 -14.00
C SER A 283 -0.16 -2.92 -15.17
N GLY A 284 -1.38 -3.21 -15.56
CA GLY A 284 -1.70 -4.07 -16.68
C GLY A 284 -2.72 -5.13 -16.28
N PRO A 285 -3.55 -5.59 -17.22
CA PRO A 285 -4.52 -6.63 -16.91
C PRO A 285 -3.79 -7.94 -16.59
N ALA A 286 -4.02 -8.45 -15.38
CA ALA A 286 -3.42 -9.71 -14.95
C ALA A 286 -4.32 -10.44 -13.93
N MET A 287 -4.19 -11.76 -13.89
CA MET A 287 -4.66 -12.55 -12.75
C MET A 287 -3.48 -12.90 -11.86
N CYS A 288 -3.66 -12.68 -10.55
CA CYS A 288 -2.63 -12.98 -9.57
C CYS A 288 -3.00 -14.17 -8.71
N ARG A 289 -1.97 -14.94 -8.33
CA ARG A 289 -2.01 -15.98 -7.29
C ARG A 289 -1.24 -15.53 -6.05
N VAL A 290 -1.65 -16.02 -4.90
CA VAL A 290 -0.95 -15.82 -3.64
C VAL A 290 -0.05 -16.99 -3.34
N THR A 291 1.18 -16.72 -2.93
CA THR A 291 2.06 -17.73 -2.34
C THR A 291 2.40 -17.34 -0.91
N VAL A 292 2.45 -18.32 -0.02
CA VAL A 292 2.87 -18.16 1.37
C VAL A 292 4.02 -19.12 1.62
N ASP A 293 5.19 -18.58 1.92
CA ASP A 293 6.38 -19.31 2.33
C ASP A 293 6.62 -19.08 3.83
N VAL A 294 6.71 -20.15 4.60
CA VAL A 294 6.95 -20.07 6.04
C VAL A 294 8.39 -20.47 6.34
N LEU A 295 9.08 -19.59 7.05
CA LEU A 295 10.48 -19.72 7.40
C LEU A 295 10.66 -19.87 8.91
N ASP A 296 11.67 -20.60 9.35
CA ASP A 296 12.20 -20.60 10.72
C ASP A 296 13.67 -20.15 10.67
N GLY A 297 13.92 -18.89 11.02
CA GLY A 297 15.17 -18.21 10.66
C GLY A 297 15.32 -18.12 9.16
N ASP A 298 16.41 -18.70 8.61
CA ASP A 298 16.68 -18.74 7.16
C ASP A 298 16.22 -20.06 6.50
N LYS A 299 15.65 -20.99 7.27
CA LYS A 299 15.21 -22.28 6.77
C LYS A 299 13.75 -22.23 6.35
N SER A 300 13.43 -22.51 5.08
CA SER A 300 12.06 -22.69 4.64
C SER A 300 11.47 -23.97 5.25
N LEU A 301 10.28 -23.85 5.83
CA LEU A 301 9.47 -24.95 6.35
C LEU A 301 8.52 -25.48 5.27
N GLY A 302 8.31 -24.72 4.21
CA GLY A 302 7.47 -25.06 3.08
C GLY A 302 6.78 -23.83 2.49
N GLN A 303 6.21 -24.03 1.30
CA GLN A 303 5.48 -23.03 0.55
C GLN A 303 4.15 -23.59 0.05
N VAL A 304 3.12 -22.76 0.04
CA VAL A 304 1.83 -23.04 -0.62
C VAL A 304 1.51 -21.96 -1.65
N SER A 305 0.74 -22.34 -2.66
CA SER A 305 0.30 -21.44 -3.73
C SER A 305 -1.20 -21.62 -3.96
N SER A 306 -1.91 -20.50 -4.11
CA SER A 306 -3.33 -20.53 -4.49
C SER A 306 -3.51 -20.75 -6.00
N ALA A 307 -4.75 -20.96 -6.41
CA ALA A 307 -5.24 -20.62 -7.72
C ALA A 307 -5.28 -19.10 -7.91
N ALA A 308 -5.91 -18.58 -8.97
CA ALA A 308 -6.14 -17.14 -9.14
C ALA A 308 -6.94 -16.57 -7.95
N ALA A 309 -6.48 -15.41 -7.44
CA ALA A 309 -6.95 -14.84 -6.19
C ALA A 309 -7.28 -13.35 -6.27
N LEU A 310 -6.70 -12.64 -7.25
CA LEU A 310 -6.82 -11.20 -7.42
C LEU A 310 -6.77 -10.86 -8.90
N ARG A 311 -7.66 -9.99 -9.34
CA ARG A 311 -7.62 -9.37 -10.68
C ARG A 311 -6.91 -8.03 -10.60
N LEU A 312 -5.95 -7.80 -11.48
CA LEU A 312 -5.38 -6.48 -11.74
C LEU A 312 -6.06 -5.88 -12.97
N GLY A 313 -6.56 -4.65 -12.83
CA GLY A 313 -7.07 -3.88 -13.95
C GLY A 313 -5.93 -3.32 -14.80
N GLY A 314 -6.15 -3.24 -16.11
CA GLY A 314 -5.28 -2.57 -17.06
C GLY A 314 -5.69 -1.11 -17.29
N ASP A 315 -4.89 -0.40 -18.08
CA ASP A 315 -5.23 0.93 -18.56
C ASP A 315 -6.42 0.87 -19.52
N GLU A 316 -7.24 1.93 -19.55
CA GLU A 316 -8.30 2.04 -20.54
C GLU A 316 -7.71 2.17 -21.95
N ILE A 317 -8.08 1.27 -22.84
CA ILE A 317 -7.67 1.26 -24.23
C ILE A 317 -8.73 2.00 -25.05
N SER A 318 -8.32 3.00 -25.82
CA SER A 318 -9.20 3.69 -26.76
C SER A 318 -9.13 3.01 -28.14
N ALA A 319 -10.27 2.57 -28.66
CA ALA A 319 -10.33 2.02 -30.02
C ALA A 319 -9.89 3.00 -31.11
N ASP A 320 -9.94 4.31 -30.82
CA ASP A 320 -9.51 5.36 -31.75
C ASP A 320 -7.97 5.49 -31.87
N GLU A 321 -7.22 4.81 -30.98
CA GLU A 321 -5.76 4.82 -30.97
C GLU A 321 -5.13 3.67 -31.76
N ILE A 322 -5.95 2.72 -32.24
CA ILE A 322 -5.48 1.56 -33.02
C ILE A 322 -5.04 2.01 -34.41
N ALA A 323 -3.78 1.78 -34.78
CA ALA A 323 -3.23 2.24 -36.07
C ALA A 323 -3.87 1.52 -37.26
N TYR A 324 -4.09 0.21 -37.13
CA TYR A 324 -4.68 -0.61 -38.19
C TYR A 324 -5.96 -1.29 -37.67
N PRO A 325 -7.14 -0.64 -37.76
CA PRO A 325 -8.38 -1.19 -37.26
C PRO A 325 -8.86 -2.34 -38.13
N LEU A 326 -9.37 -3.38 -37.49
CA LEU A 326 -9.92 -4.59 -38.08
C LEU A 326 -11.30 -4.93 -37.47
N ALA A 327 -11.97 -5.93 -38.03
CA ALA A 327 -13.22 -6.47 -37.49
C ALA A 327 -13.32 -7.96 -37.82
N TYR A 328 -12.60 -8.77 -37.06
CA TYR A 328 -12.67 -10.23 -37.19
C TYR A 328 -13.16 -10.84 -35.88
N THR A 329 -13.98 -11.90 -36.01
CA THR A 329 -14.47 -12.64 -34.85
C THR A 329 -13.87 -14.04 -34.84
N LEU A 330 -13.36 -14.48 -33.68
CA LEU A 330 -12.76 -15.79 -33.49
C LEU A 330 -13.63 -16.62 -32.54
N GLY A 331 -14.13 -17.75 -33.01
CA GLY A 331 -14.95 -18.68 -32.25
C GLY A 331 -16.24 -18.10 -31.68
N ASP A 332 -16.78 -17.01 -32.23
CA ASP A 332 -17.92 -16.23 -31.74
C ASP A 332 -17.74 -15.68 -30.30
N LYS A 333 -16.52 -15.73 -29.79
CA LYS A 333 -16.20 -15.38 -28.40
C LYS A 333 -15.20 -14.24 -28.26
N ILE A 334 -14.34 -14.01 -29.24
CA ILE A 334 -13.29 -13.00 -29.23
C ILE A 334 -13.35 -12.22 -30.55
N GLU A 335 -13.21 -10.91 -30.44
CA GLU A 335 -13.06 -10.00 -31.58
C GLU A 335 -11.64 -9.46 -31.64
N LEU A 336 -11.01 -9.49 -32.82
CA LEU A 336 -9.79 -8.74 -33.12
C LEU A 336 -10.19 -7.38 -33.68
N LEU A 337 -9.95 -6.33 -32.92
CA LEU A 337 -10.31 -4.94 -33.26
C LEU A 337 -9.30 -4.27 -34.16
N GLY A 338 -8.06 -4.77 -34.17
CA GLY A 338 -6.96 -4.20 -34.93
C GLY A 338 -5.62 -4.57 -34.37
N TYR A 339 -4.60 -3.92 -34.92
CA TYR A 339 -3.23 -4.15 -34.53
C TYR A 339 -2.34 -2.90 -34.77
N ASP A 340 -1.18 -2.90 -34.09
CA ASP A 340 -0.06 -2.02 -34.37
C ASP A 340 1.18 -2.88 -34.62
N VAL A 341 2.10 -2.38 -35.47
CA VAL A 341 3.40 -3.01 -35.70
C VAL A 341 4.48 -1.96 -35.60
N SER A 342 5.55 -2.28 -34.90
CA SER A 342 6.73 -1.41 -34.77
C SER A 342 8.00 -2.25 -34.71
N GLY A 343 9.17 -1.58 -34.87
CA GLY A 343 10.47 -2.24 -34.80
C GLY A 343 11.07 -2.54 -36.19
N SER A 344 12.39 -2.77 -36.23
CA SER A 344 13.17 -3.02 -37.45
C SER A 344 14.07 -4.25 -37.38
N GLU A 345 14.60 -4.61 -36.21
CA GLU A 345 15.38 -5.83 -35.98
C GLU A 345 14.49 -6.97 -35.45
N ALA A 346 13.44 -6.61 -34.80
CA ALA A 346 12.34 -7.47 -34.39
C ALA A 346 11.04 -6.68 -34.56
N LEU A 347 9.96 -7.35 -34.97
CA LEU A 347 8.64 -6.74 -35.08
C LEU A 347 7.92 -6.92 -33.74
N GLU A 348 7.55 -5.82 -33.11
CA GLU A 348 6.61 -5.79 -31.99
C GLU A 348 5.20 -5.66 -32.59
N VAL A 349 4.41 -6.71 -32.46
CA VAL A 349 3.04 -6.79 -32.98
C VAL A 349 2.09 -6.70 -31.80
N THR A 350 1.38 -5.59 -31.68
CA THR A 350 0.35 -5.39 -30.67
C THR A 350 -1.02 -5.70 -31.25
N LEU A 351 -1.71 -6.67 -30.69
CA LEU A 351 -3.05 -7.08 -31.06
C LEU A 351 -4.08 -6.54 -30.07
N TYR A 352 -5.19 -6.01 -30.58
CA TYR A 352 -6.25 -5.45 -29.75
C TYR A 352 -7.45 -6.39 -29.75
N TRP A 353 -7.67 -7.04 -28.60
CA TRP A 353 -8.73 -8.02 -28.42
C TRP A 353 -9.92 -7.43 -27.67
N ARG A 354 -11.12 -7.89 -28.02
CA ARG A 354 -12.33 -7.71 -27.22
C ARG A 354 -12.93 -9.08 -26.93
N ALA A 355 -13.12 -9.39 -25.64
CA ALA A 355 -13.89 -10.56 -25.26
C ALA A 355 -15.39 -10.31 -25.51
N LEU A 356 -16.06 -11.16 -26.23
CA LEU A 356 -17.51 -11.08 -26.50
C LEU A 356 -18.32 -11.93 -25.52
N ALA A 357 -17.72 -13.01 -25.02
CA ALA A 357 -18.31 -13.96 -24.08
C ALA A 357 -17.23 -14.56 -23.18
N GLU A 358 -17.65 -15.19 -22.09
CA GLU A 358 -16.73 -15.97 -21.24
C GLU A 358 -16.10 -17.12 -22.02
N LEU A 359 -14.82 -17.32 -21.79
CA LEU A 359 -14.02 -18.39 -22.41
C LEU A 359 -13.89 -19.55 -21.43
N ASP A 360 -14.10 -20.76 -21.94
CA ASP A 360 -14.09 -22.00 -21.16
C ASP A 360 -12.69 -22.62 -21.00
N GLN A 361 -11.71 -22.06 -21.69
CA GLN A 361 -10.31 -22.52 -21.68
C GLN A 361 -9.37 -21.42 -22.16
N ASP A 362 -8.07 -21.64 -21.97
CA ASP A 362 -7.04 -20.75 -22.48
C ASP A 362 -6.70 -21.03 -23.92
N TYR A 363 -6.45 -19.94 -24.67
CA TYR A 363 -6.01 -19.98 -26.06
C TYR A 363 -4.61 -19.38 -26.18
N THR A 364 -3.89 -19.79 -27.20
CA THR A 364 -2.57 -19.30 -27.57
C THR A 364 -2.67 -18.53 -28.88
N VAL A 365 -2.05 -17.38 -28.96
CA VAL A 365 -1.92 -16.59 -30.18
C VAL A 365 -0.82 -17.21 -31.03
N PHE A 366 -1.08 -17.37 -32.34
CA PHE A 366 -0.01 -17.57 -33.30
C PHE A 366 0.19 -16.31 -34.13
N ILE A 367 1.45 -15.98 -34.41
CA ILE A 367 1.86 -14.89 -35.28
C ILE A 367 2.98 -15.41 -36.18
N HIS A 368 2.67 -15.63 -37.45
CA HIS A 368 3.61 -16.11 -38.44
C HIS A 368 3.91 -15.02 -39.46
N LEU A 369 5.16 -14.66 -39.64
CA LEU A 369 5.62 -13.76 -40.68
C LEU A 369 6.00 -14.59 -41.91
N LEU A 370 5.37 -14.33 -43.04
CA LEU A 370 5.57 -15.04 -44.31
C LEU A 370 6.06 -14.09 -45.39
N ASP A 371 6.78 -14.62 -46.39
CA ASP A 371 7.08 -13.90 -47.64
C ASP A 371 5.92 -14.04 -48.66
N GLU A 372 6.07 -13.43 -49.84
CA GLU A 372 5.06 -13.51 -50.93
C GLU A 372 4.77 -14.94 -51.38
N ASP A 373 5.72 -15.85 -51.26
CA ASP A 373 5.61 -17.27 -51.67
C ASP A 373 5.07 -18.15 -50.52
N GLY A 374 4.80 -17.57 -49.34
CA GLY A 374 4.29 -18.25 -48.17
C GLY A 374 5.34 -18.98 -47.34
N ALA A 375 6.64 -18.70 -47.56
CA ALA A 375 7.71 -19.25 -46.72
C ALA A 375 7.78 -18.50 -45.36
N LEU A 376 7.96 -19.26 -44.27
CA LEU A 376 8.04 -18.71 -42.90
C LEU A 376 9.36 -17.97 -42.71
N LEU A 377 9.28 -16.67 -42.41
CA LEU A 377 10.40 -15.78 -42.12
C LEU A 377 10.64 -15.63 -40.59
N GLY A 378 9.60 -15.73 -39.81
CA GLY A 378 9.63 -15.58 -38.35
C GLY A 378 8.31 -15.96 -37.70
N GLN A 379 8.32 -16.13 -36.39
CA GLN A 379 7.12 -16.41 -35.62
C GLN A 379 7.18 -15.79 -34.25
N GLY A 380 6.02 -15.42 -33.68
CA GLY A 380 5.87 -14.80 -32.37
C GLY A 380 4.72 -15.43 -31.58
N ASP A 381 4.64 -16.77 -31.59
CA ASP A 381 3.57 -17.50 -30.90
C ASP A 381 3.72 -17.39 -29.40
N GLY A 382 2.61 -17.24 -28.68
CA GLY A 382 2.63 -17.18 -27.23
C GLY A 382 1.23 -17.10 -26.62
N PRO A 383 1.12 -17.36 -25.31
CA PRO A 383 -0.12 -17.06 -24.60
C PRO A 383 -0.35 -15.55 -24.58
N PRO A 384 -1.61 -15.10 -24.68
CA PRO A 384 -1.92 -13.68 -24.58
C PRO A 384 -1.33 -13.06 -23.30
N LEU A 385 -0.83 -11.82 -23.41
CA LEU A 385 -0.27 -11.05 -22.30
C LEU A 385 0.80 -11.84 -21.50
N ASP A 386 1.66 -12.59 -22.18
CA ASP A 386 2.71 -13.43 -21.60
C ASP A 386 2.20 -14.40 -20.52
N ALA A 387 0.95 -14.86 -20.63
CA ALA A 387 0.20 -15.66 -19.66
C ALA A 387 -0.11 -14.92 -18.33
N ASP A 388 0.14 -13.64 -18.22
CA ASP A 388 -0.21 -12.87 -17.00
C ASP A 388 -1.72 -12.76 -16.85
N TYR A 389 -2.45 -12.72 -17.96
CA TYR A 389 -3.91 -12.71 -18.00
C TYR A 389 -4.45 -13.77 -18.95
N PRO A 390 -4.55 -15.04 -18.51
CA PRO A 390 -5.05 -16.12 -19.33
C PRO A 390 -6.44 -15.83 -19.88
N SER A 391 -6.71 -16.23 -21.13
CA SER A 391 -7.94 -15.85 -21.81
C SER A 391 -9.22 -16.38 -21.14
N SER A 392 -9.14 -17.46 -20.37
CA SER A 392 -10.27 -17.95 -19.56
C SER A 392 -10.74 -17.00 -18.44
N TYR A 393 -9.97 -15.96 -18.13
CA TYR A 393 -10.33 -14.92 -17.15
C TYR A 393 -10.81 -13.62 -17.79
N TRP A 394 -10.82 -13.51 -19.13
CA TRP A 394 -11.28 -12.30 -19.80
C TRP A 394 -12.78 -12.07 -19.57
N LEU A 395 -13.17 -10.83 -19.31
CA LEU A 395 -14.56 -10.47 -19.06
C LEU A 395 -15.25 -10.01 -20.36
N PRO A 396 -16.53 -10.39 -20.56
CA PRO A 396 -17.29 -9.89 -21.70
C PRO A 396 -17.30 -8.36 -21.79
N GLY A 397 -16.92 -7.83 -22.95
CA GLY A 397 -16.77 -6.40 -23.21
C GLY A 397 -15.40 -5.81 -22.89
N GLU A 398 -14.52 -6.56 -22.24
CA GLU A 398 -13.16 -6.11 -21.90
C GLU A 398 -12.30 -5.96 -23.15
N LEU A 399 -11.55 -4.82 -23.23
CA LEU A 399 -10.56 -4.56 -24.26
C LEU A 399 -9.16 -4.82 -23.70
N LEU A 400 -8.36 -5.52 -24.50
CA LEU A 400 -7.03 -5.96 -24.11
C LEU A 400 -6.02 -5.63 -25.21
N SER A 401 -4.85 -5.16 -24.81
CA SER A 401 -3.69 -4.91 -25.66
C SER A 401 -2.64 -5.99 -25.37
N ASP A 402 -2.29 -6.75 -26.40
CA ASP A 402 -1.47 -7.96 -26.31
C ASP A 402 -0.31 -7.85 -27.29
N THR A 403 0.91 -7.72 -26.79
CA THR A 403 2.10 -7.50 -27.61
C THR A 403 2.96 -8.75 -27.70
N HIS A 404 3.25 -9.14 -28.92
CA HIS A 404 4.13 -10.26 -29.27
C HIS A 404 5.36 -9.79 -30.04
N VAL A 405 6.47 -10.49 -29.91
CA VAL A 405 7.71 -10.16 -30.62
C VAL A 405 8.03 -11.24 -31.66
N VAL A 406 8.16 -10.82 -32.92
CA VAL A 406 8.62 -11.67 -34.03
C VAL A 406 10.07 -11.32 -34.35
N ILE A 407 10.97 -12.23 -34.07
CA ILE A 407 12.42 -12.04 -34.34
C ILE A 407 12.67 -12.24 -35.82
N LEU A 408 13.28 -11.24 -36.48
CA LEU A 408 13.70 -11.31 -37.86
C LEU A 408 15.09 -11.96 -37.93
N GLN A 409 15.29 -12.82 -38.93
CA GLN A 409 16.61 -13.41 -39.20
C GLN A 409 17.39 -12.58 -40.26
N ASP A 410 16.69 -11.93 -41.14
CA ASP A 410 17.19 -11.07 -42.20
C ASP A 410 16.30 -9.82 -42.35
N ASP A 411 16.67 -8.89 -43.25
CA ASP A 411 15.86 -7.71 -43.57
C ASP A 411 14.49 -8.14 -44.10
N LEU A 412 13.44 -7.39 -43.74
CA LEU A 412 12.07 -7.67 -44.14
C LEU A 412 11.90 -7.54 -45.67
N PRO A 413 11.55 -8.61 -46.40
CA PRO A 413 11.38 -8.53 -47.86
C PRO A 413 10.06 -7.79 -48.18
N ALA A 414 10.03 -7.15 -49.35
CA ALA A 414 8.80 -6.58 -49.88
C ALA A 414 7.73 -7.66 -50.08
N GLY A 415 6.47 -7.34 -49.72
CA GLY A 415 5.36 -8.28 -49.78
C GLY A 415 5.28 -9.27 -48.62
N ALA A 416 6.15 -9.15 -47.61
CA ALA A 416 5.98 -9.90 -46.36
C ALA A 416 4.67 -9.53 -45.67
N HIS A 417 4.02 -10.52 -45.08
CA HIS A 417 2.76 -10.31 -44.36
C HIS A 417 2.70 -11.21 -43.10
N LEU A 418 1.90 -10.80 -42.13
CA LEU A 418 1.66 -11.57 -40.91
C LEU A 418 0.37 -12.38 -41.03
N LEU A 419 0.40 -13.60 -40.54
CA LEU A 419 -0.79 -14.41 -40.27
C LEU A 419 -1.00 -14.52 -38.77
N VAL A 420 -2.21 -14.19 -38.31
CA VAL A 420 -2.56 -14.17 -36.88
C VAL A 420 -3.83 -14.97 -36.61
N GLY A 421 -3.89 -15.61 -35.49
CA GLY A 421 -5.09 -16.26 -34.98
C GLY A 421 -4.89 -16.90 -33.61
N LEU A 422 -5.87 -17.63 -33.16
CA LEU A 422 -5.88 -18.30 -31.87
C LEU A 422 -6.02 -19.82 -32.05
N TYR A 423 -5.32 -20.56 -31.20
CA TYR A 423 -5.43 -22.02 -31.19
C TYR A 423 -5.41 -22.58 -29.76
N ARG A 424 -5.91 -23.77 -29.58
CA ARG A 424 -5.81 -24.52 -28.33
C ARG A 424 -4.48 -25.23 -28.27
N LEU A 425 -3.71 -24.97 -27.23
CA LEU A 425 -2.37 -25.58 -27.05
C LEU A 425 -2.44 -27.11 -26.93
N ALA A 426 -3.55 -27.67 -26.38
CA ALA A 426 -3.68 -29.09 -26.10
C ALA A 426 -3.74 -29.97 -27.34
N ASP A 427 -4.32 -29.48 -28.46
CA ASP A 427 -4.56 -30.26 -29.69
C ASP A 427 -4.21 -29.51 -30.99
N GLY A 428 -3.76 -28.24 -30.87
CA GLY A 428 -3.42 -27.39 -32.00
C GLY A 428 -4.62 -26.91 -32.83
N ALA A 429 -5.85 -27.14 -32.36
CA ALA A 429 -7.04 -26.73 -33.08
C ALA A 429 -7.23 -25.22 -33.07
N ARG A 430 -7.27 -24.59 -34.22
CA ARG A 430 -7.51 -23.17 -34.41
C ARG A 430 -8.96 -22.81 -34.10
N LEU A 431 -9.19 -21.61 -33.55
CA LEU A 431 -10.50 -21.01 -33.45
C LEU A 431 -10.96 -20.59 -34.84
N PRO A 432 -12.19 -20.94 -35.24
CA PRO A 432 -12.75 -20.46 -36.51
C PRO A 432 -12.76 -18.95 -36.57
N ALA A 433 -12.15 -18.36 -37.57
CA ALA A 433 -12.11 -16.93 -37.81
C ALA A 433 -13.11 -16.52 -38.90
N TYR A 434 -13.81 -15.39 -38.64
CA TYR A 434 -14.81 -14.83 -39.55
C TYR A 434 -14.53 -13.34 -39.74
N ASP A 435 -14.73 -12.86 -40.96
CA ASP A 435 -14.63 -11.45 -41.30
C ASP A 435 -15.87 -10.64 -40.87
N ALA A 436 -15.87 -9.34 -41.16
CA ALA A 436 -16.95 -8.41 -40.80
C ALA A 436 -18.31 -8.72 -41.44
N ILE A 437 -18.35 -9.53 -42.54
CA ILE A 437 -19.58 -9.95 -43.17
C ILE A 437 -19.97 -11.39 -42.80
N GLY A 438 -19.21 -12.04 -41.93
CA GLY A 438 -19.46 -13.38 -41.41
C GLY A 438 -18.97 -14.51 -42.34
N GLU A 439 -18.08 -14.22 -43.30
CA GLU A 439 -17.44 -15.26 -44.12
C GLU A 439 -16.24 -15.83 -43.37
N ARG A 440 -16.09 -17.16 -43.40
CA ARG A 440 -14.98 -17.84 -42.74
C ARG A 440 -13.68 -17.59 -43.47
N VAL A 441 -12.65 -17.16 -42.69
CA VAL A 441 -11.30 -16.91 -43.20
C VAL A 441 -10.60 -18.23 -43.50
N LEU A 442 -9.81 -18.26 -44.56
CA LEU A 442 -9.05 -19.43 -44.99
C LEU A 442 -8.10 -19.88 -43.88
N ASP A 443 -8.11 -21.17 -43.59
CA ASP A 443 -7.25 -21.78 -42.54
C ASP A 443 -7.40 -21.16 -41.15
N ASP A 444 -8.46 -20.37 -40.90
CA ASP A 444 -8.71 -19.66 -39.66
C ASP A 444 -7.50 -18.75 -39.25
N ALA A 445 -6.85 -18.15 -40.26
CA ALA A 445 -5.69 -17.28 -40.13
C ALA A 445 -5.95 -15.91 -40.75
N ILE A 446 -5.93 -14.88 -39.96
CA ILE A 446 -6.18 -13.49 -40.36
C ILE A 446 -4.90 -12.91 -40.93
N THR A 447 -4.94 -12.36 -42.16
CA THR A 447 -3.80 -11.71 -42.79
C THR A 447 -3.71 -10.23 -42.35
N LEU A 448 -2.53 -9.79 -41.91
CA LEU A 448 -2.19 -8.41 -41.61
C LEU A 448 -1.18 -7.91 -42.65
N ASP A 449 -1.63 -7.01 -43.55
CA ASP A 449 -0.89 -6.63 -44.75
C ASP A 449 -0.14 -5.29 -44.61
N ALA A 450 -0.48 -4.47 -43.63
CA ALA A 450 0.05 -3.12 -43.53
C ALA A 450 1.04 -3.03 -42.36
N PHE A 451 2.31 -3.08 -42.71
CA PHE A 451 3.38 -2.58 -41.85
C PHE A 451 4.51 -2.07 -42.78
N GLU A 452 4.59 -0.77 -42.95
CA GLU A 452 5.70 -0.08 -43.60
C GLU A 452 6.58 0.60 -42.57
#